data_b5296a7acdd2d8400db8fd53f764a71f
#
_entry.id   b5296a7acdd2d8400db8fd53f764a71f
#
_cell.length_a   1.000
_cell.length_b   1.000
_cell.length_c   1.000
_cell.angle_alpha   90.00
_cell.angle_beta   90.00
_cell.angle_gamma   90.00
#
_symmetry.space_group_name_H-M   'P 1'
#
loop_
_entity.id
_entity.type
_entity.pdbx_description
1 polymer ?
#
loop_
_entity_poly.entity_id
_entity_poly.type
_entity_poly.pdbx_seq_one_letter_code
_entity_poly.pdbx_strand_id
1 'polypeptide(L)'
;VNRQQFNAKLKRAVSDEQRIALFDAYAAELFDAENYSEAIKIYTKALEKVKQPNIKAYFIGRIGICHFNTGKDKKAFESLTKSAGLFEPDKPEFMKDMYGFVHFHLGSLYEYHGKIAKSLEARKVCEEYLDSQEKDTRWMLYAGISRNYEALSKHEEAIRYSQKAIQVLSDNDPGLSYLYETMANNYMGLQQYLEAVEHFSKVLELDPNFERRDDIQLKMADSYRHLANYKMALETYEKMLQLKQITEEKQDLVWVYLKIAECQFRLEAFEKSLLVTLEMLRRGSGSKLEKAEARSYLTDNYYELGRYKEAVEEGEKTLQLAKRFPNDDLFYVRMALSYHRLGNKKSFLKYRTLVRKMFREDNWNKYLEKLG
;
A
#
# COMPACT_ATOMS: atom_id res chain seq x y z
N VAL A 1 -31.14 -29.11 7.29
CA VAL A 1 -32.52 -29.52 7.77
C VAL A 1 -33.54 -28.74 6.95
N ASN A 2 -34.49 -29.45 6.30
CA ASN A 2 -35.51 -28.74 5.56
C ASN A 2 -36.49 -28.04 6.52
N ARG A 3 -37.17 -26.98 6.09
CA ARG A 3 -38.09 -26.15 6.89
C ARG A 3 -39.22 -26.97 7.54
N GLN A 4 -39.67 -28.08 6.90
CA GLN A 4 -40.69 -28.94 7.45
C GLN A 4 -40.17 -29.74 8.66
N GLN A 5 -38.95 -30.28 8.55
CA GLN A 5 -38.31 -31.02 9.66
C GLN A 5 -38.00 -30.10 10.83
N PHE A 6 -37.52 -28.86 10.56
CA PHE A 6 -37.31 -27.85 11.59
C PHE A 6 -38.62 -27.54 12.34
N ASN A 7 -39.71 -27.26 11.63
CA ASN A 7 -41.00 -26.97 12.23
C ASN A 7 -41.55 -28.14 13.04
N ALA A 8 -41.35 -29.39 12.57
CA ALA A 8 -41.75 -30.58 13.30
C ALA A 8 -40.96 -30.75 14.62
N LYS A 9 -39.64 -30.53 14.61
CA LYS A 9 -38.80 -30.55 15.81
C LYS A 9 -39.18 -29.44 16.77
N LEU A 10 -39.43 -28.22 16.27
CA LEU A 10 -39.79 -27.06 17.08
C LEU A 10 -41.11 -27.27 17.83
N LYS A 11 -42.11 -27.94 17.21
CA LYS A 11 -43.38 -28.31 17.87
C LYS A 11 -43.19 -29.31 19.00
N ARG A 12 -42.18 -30.16 18.97
CA ARG A 12 -41.84 -31.18 19.98
C ARG A 12 -40.95 -30.65 21.10
N ALA A 13 -40.35 -29.48 20.94
CA ALA A 13 -39.47 -28.91 21.93
C ALA A 13 -40.26 -28.49 23.19
N VAL A 14 -39.84 -29.02 24.34
CA VAL A 14 -40.52 -28.83 25.64
C VAL A 14 -39.96 -27.67 26.46
N SER A 15 -38.72 -27.21 26.15
CA SER A 15 -38.10 -26.07 26.84
C SER A 15 -37.68 -24.98 25.88
N ASP A 16 -37.45 -23.76 26.41
CA ASP A 16 -36.95 -22.66 25.63
C ASP A 16 -35.47 -22.87 25.20
N GLU A 17 -34.65 -23.57 26.02
CA GLU A 17 -33.29 -23.95 25.67
C GLU A 17 -33.30 -24.86 24.42
N GLN A 18 -34.18 -25.85 24.38
CA GLN A 18 -34.31 -26.72 23.20
C GLN A 18 -34.75 -25.94 21.96
N ARG A 19 -35.68 -24.99 22.12
CA ARG A 19 -36.10 -24.10 21.00
C ARG A 19 -34.99 -23.22 20.52
N ILE A 20 -34.22 -22.61 21.43
CA ILE A 20 -33.05 -21.75 21.11
C ILE A 20 -32.03 -22.56 20.33
N ALA A 21 -31.67 -23.77 20.79
CA ALA A 21 -30.72 -24.64 20.10
C ALA A 21 -31.18 -25.03 18.69
N LEU A 22 -32.50 -25.30 18.51
CA LEU A 22 -33.08 -25.60 17.20
C LEU A 22 -33.06 -24.37 16.27
N PHE A 23 -33.36 -23.18 16.78
CA PHE A 23 -33.27 -21.96 16.00
C PHE A 23 -31.82 -21.69 15.54
N ASP A 24 -30.87 -21.86 16.45
CA ASP A 24 -29.46 -21.65 16.15
C ASP A 24 -28.96 -22.62 15.07
N ALA A 25 -29.20 -23.94 15.27
CA ALA A 25 -28.78 -24.94 14.30
C ALA A 25 -29.39 -24.72 12.91
N TYR A 26 -30.67 -24.37 12.82
CA TYR A 26 -31.32 -24.14 11.54
C TYR A 26 -30.85 -22.83 10.88
N ALA A 27 -30.65 -21.79 11.66
CA ALA A 27 -30.13 -20.52 11.13
C ALA A 27 -28.66 -20.63 10.69
N ALA A 28 -27.86 -21.48 11.38
CA ALA A 28 -26.48 -21.77 10.96
C ALA A 28 -26.45 -22.48 9.60
N GLU A 29 -27.29 -23.52 9.39
CA GLU A 29 -27.42 -24.16 8.07
C GLU A 29 -27.83 -23.18 6.96
N LEU A 30 -28.73 -22.23 7.26
CA LEU A 30 -29.10 -21.16 6.31
C LEU A 30 -27.95 -20.19 6.05
N PHE A 31 -27.15 -19.91 7.06
CA PHE A 31 -25.97 -19.06 6.95
C PHE A 31 -24.91 -19.71 6.06
N ASP A 32 -24.63 -20.99 6.27
CA ASP A 32 -23.66 -21.77 5.48
C ASP A 32 -24.12 -21.93 4.01
N ALA A 33 -25.43 -21.93 3.79
CA ALA A 33 -26.04 -21.90 2.45
C ALA A 33 -26.17 -20.48 1.89
N GLU A 34 -25.52 -19.46 2.49
CA GLU A 34 -25.54 -18.05 2.12
C GLU A 34 -26.94 -17.40 2.10
N ASN A 35 -27.94 -18.08 2.66
CA ASN A 35 -29.30 -17.56 2.77
C ASN A 35 -29.43 -16.62 3.99
N TYR A 36 -28.62 -15.57 3.99
CA TYR A 36 -28.51 -14.64 5.12
C TYR A 36 -29.84 -13.97 5.48
N SER A 37 -30.71 -13.72 4.50
CA SER A 37 -32.00 -13.07 4.74
C SER A 37 -32.95 -13.94 5.57
N GLU A 38 -33.01 -15.26 5.34
CA GLU A 38 -33.80 -16.20 6.15
C GLU A 38 -33.08 -16.48 7.47
N ALA A 39 -31.77 -16.60 7.50
CA ALA A 39 -30.99 -16.75 8.73
C ALA A 39 -31.29 -15.61 9.73
N ILE A 40 -31.32 -14.36 9.28
CA ILE A 40 -31.68 -13.19 10.11
C ILE A 40 -33.09 -13.37 10.73
N LYS A 41 -34.08 -13.82 9.95
CA LYS A 41 -35.43 -14.02 10.47
C LYS A 41 -35.49 -15.10 11.57
N ILE A 42 -34.70 -16.16 11.40
CA ILE A 42 -34.64 -17.26 12.38
C ILE A 42 -33.89 -16.82 13.65
N TYR A 43 -32.73 -16.16 13.51
CA TYR A 43 -31.99 -15.58 14.65
C TYR A 43 -32.84 -14.53 15.42
N THR A 44 -33.66 -13.73 14.72
CA THR A 44 -34.55 -12.76 15.34
C THR A 44 -35.63 -13.47 16.20
N LYS A 45 -36.20 -14.58 15.71
CA LYS A 45 -37.15 -15.38 16.48
C LYS A 45 -36.51 -16.05 17.69
N ALA A 46 -35.25 -16.50 17.58
CA ALA A 46 -34.49 -17.00 18.72
C ALA A 46 -34.31 -15.90 19.77
N LEU A 47 -33.93 -14.70 19.33
CA LEU A 47 -33.68 -13.54 20.19
C LEU A 47 -34.90 -13.14 21.05
N GLU A 48 -36.14 -13.32 20.54
CA GLU A 48 -37.37 -13.08 21.28
C GLU A 48 -37.54 -14.01 22.50
N LYS A 49 -36.90 -15.17 22.49
CA LYS A 49 -36.99 -16.17 23.56
C LYS A 49 -35.86 -16.10 24.57
N VAL A 50 -34.84 -15.31 24.28
CA VAL A 50 -33.62 -15.24 25.09
C VAL A 50 -33.71 -14.13 26.11
N LYS A 51 -33.35 -14.45 27.38
CA LYS A 51 -33.22 -13.45 28.47
C LYS A 51 -31.78 -13.16 28.85
N GLN A 52 -30.90 -14.14 28.76
CA GLN A 52 -29.50 -14.07 29.18
C GLN A 52 -28.68 -13.13 28.26
N PRO A 53 -27.92 -12.17 28.83
CA PRO A 53 -27.19 -11.16 28.05
C PRO A 53 -26.21 -11.77 27.03
N ASN A 54 -25.40 -12.75 27.44
CA ASN A 54 -24.43 -13.41 26.57
C ASN A 54 -25.08 -14.13 25.38
N ILE A 55 -26.25 -14.80 25.58
CA ILE A 55 -26.99 -15.46 24.49
C ILE A 55 -27.63 -14.41 23.57
N LYS A 56 -28.12 -13.29 24.11
CA LYS A 56 -28.58 -12.14 23.29
C LYS A 56 -27.43 -11.56 22.44
N ALA A 57 -26.28 -11.37 23.06
CA ALA A 57 -25.08 -10.91 22.36
C ALA A 57 -24.71 -11.82 21.19
N TYR A 58 -24.72 -13.15 21.42
CA TYR A 58 -24.46 -14.16 20.39
C TYR A 58 -25.39 -14.00 19.19
N PHE A 59 -26.73 -14.00 19.37
CA PHE A 59 -27.66 -13.91 18.25
C PHE A 59 -27.61 -12.54 17.54
N ILE A 60 -27.43 -11.45 18.30
CA ILE A 60 -27.22 -10.10 17.68
C ILE A 60 -25.96 -10.08 16.86
N GLY A 61 -24.87 -10.72 17.33
CA GLY A 61 -23.64 -10.89 16.59
C GLY A 61 -23.84 -11.64 15.28
N ARG A 62 -24.53 -12.80 15.31
CA ARG A 62 -24.89 -13.59 14.12
C ARG A 62 -25.70 -12.76 13.12
N ILE A 63 -26.69 -11.98 13.57
CA ILE A 63 -27.44 -11.04 12.72
C ILE A 63 -26.53 -9.98 12.13
N GLY A 64 -25.61 -9.44 12.91
CA GLY A 64 -24.63 -8.45 12.46
C GLY A 64 -23.72 -8.99 11.35
N ILE A 65 -23.22 -10.22 11.50
CA ILE A 65 -22.40 -10.91 10.50
C ILE A 65 -23.21 -11.17 9.21
N CYS A 66 -24.48 -11.59 9.32
CA CYS A 66 -25.37 -11.72 8.15
C CYS A 66 -25.54 -10.36 7.41
N HIS A 67 -25.67 -9.27 8.15
CA HIS A 67 -25.74 -7.93 7.55
C HIS A 67 -24.43 -7.54 6.87
N PHE A 68 -23.29 -7.87 7.46
CA PHE A 68 -21.97 -7.66 6.89
C PHE A 68 -21.84 -8.38 5.53
N ASN A 69 -22.14 -9.68 5.50
CA ASN A 69 -22.06 -10.52 4.29
C ASN A 69 -23.05 -10.09 3.19
N THR A 70 -24.08 -9.32 3.53
CA THR A 70 -25.04 -8.74 2.55
C THR A 70 -24.75 -7.29 2.20
N GLY A 71 -23.59 -6.74 2.58
CA GLY A 71 -23.18 -5.37 2.28
C GLY A 71 -24.03 -4.29 2.96
N LYS A 72 -24.71 -4.64 4.06
CA LYS A 72 -25.54 -3.68 4.83
C LYS A 72 -24.75 -3.10 6.00
N ASP A 73 -23.65 -2.41 5.68
CA ASP A 73 -22.62 -1.97 6.63
C ASP A 73 -23.17 -1.23 7.85
N LYS A 74 -24.12 -0.31 7.66
CA LYS A 74 -24.74 0.42 8.78
C LYS A 74 -25.42 -0.51 9.77
N LYS A 75 -26.24 -1.48 9.27
CA LYS A 75 -26.95 -2.45 10.11
C LYS A 75 -25.99 -3.45 10.74
N ALA A 76 -24.94 -3.85 10.00
CA ALA A 76 -23.86 -4.68 10.51
C ALA A 76 -23.17 -3.99 11.68
N PHE A 77 -22.74 -2.75 11.49
CA PHE A 77 -22.06 -1.97 12.52
C PHE A 77 -22.91 -1.77 13.78
N GLU A 78 -24.20 -1.40 13.63
CA GLU A 78 -25.14 -1.25 14.75
C GLU A 78 -25.29 -2.55 15.52
N SER A 79 -25.52 -3.68 14.82
CA SER A 79 -25.71 -5.01 15.44
C SER A 79 -24.44 -5.51 16.11
N LEU A 80 -23.28 -5.42 15.43
CA LEU A 80 -22.00 -5.89 15.98
C LEU A 80 -21.56 -5.07 17.20
N THR A 81 -21.72 -3.74 17.16
CA THR A 81 -21.43 -2.88 18.30
C THR A 81 -22.32 -3.18 19.49
N LYS A 82 -23.63 -3.40 19.25
CA LYS A 82 -24.56 -3.81 20.28
C LYS A 82 -24.21 -5.18 20.87
N SER A 83 -23.84 -6.14 20.02
CA SER A 83 -23.40 -7.46 20.45
C SER A 83 -22.16 -7.37 21.33
N ALA A 84 -21.10 -6.67 20.88
CA ALA A 84 -19.87 -6.50 21.64
C ALA A 84 -20.10 -5.90 23.04
N GLY A 85 -21.01 -4.92 23.14
CA GLY A 85 -21.33 -4.27 24.41
C GLY A 85 -22.24 -5.09 25.35
N LEU A 86 -22.86 -6.18 24.86
CA LEU A 86 -23.72 -7.05 25.67
C LEU A 86 -22.97 -8.28 26.22
N PHE A 87 -21.81 -8.64 25.67
CA PHE A 87 -21.01 -9.74 26.20
C PHE A 87 -20.46 -9.38 27.59
N GLU A 88 -20.77 -10.23 28.57
CA GLU A 88 -20.27 -10.10 29.94
C GLU A 88 -18.81 -10.63 30.02
N PRO A 89 -18.00 -10.17 31.00
CA PRO A 89 -16.63 -10.64 31.18
C PRO A 89 -16.52 -12.16 31.34
N ASP A 90 -17.42 -12.76 32.13
CA ASP A 90 -17.46 -14.21 32.43
C ASP A 90 -18.24 -15.00 31.38
N LYS A 91 -18.06 -14.70 30.10
CA LYS A 91 -18.72 -15.40 29.01
C LYS A 91 -18.30 -16.88 28.96
N PRO A 92 -19.24 -17.80 28.70
CA PRO A 92 -18.94 -19.24 28.51
C PRO A 92 -17.91 -19.46 27.39
N GLU A 93 -17.07 -20.51 27.51
CA GLU A 93 -16.00 -20.83 26.56
C GLU A 93 -16.49 -20.84 25.11
N PHE A 94 -17.63 -21.54 24.85
CA PHE A 94 -18.21 -21.65 23.50
C PHE A 94 -18.68 -20.31 22.89
N MET A 95 -18.74 -19.24 23.67
CA MET A 95 -19.10 -17.90 23.21
C MET A 95 -17.86 -17.00 22.96
N LYS A 96 -16.70 -17.43 23.38
CA LYS A 96 -15.45 -16.67 23.20
C LYS A 96 -15.14 -16.47 21.71
N ASP A 97 -15.29 -17.52 20.93
CA ASP A 97 -15.11 -17.44 19.48
C ASP A 97 -16.07 -16.44 18.84
N MET A 98 -17.35 -16.46 19.23
CA MET A 98 -18.32 -15.49 18.71
C MET A 98 -17.94 -14.06 19.07
N TYR A 99 -17.44 -13.82 20.27
CA TYR A 99 -16.93 -12.52 20.68
C TYR A 99 -15.73 -12.11 19.82
N GLY A 100 -14.80 -13.03 19.54
CA GLY A 100 -13.71 -12.85 18.61
C GLY A 100 -14.20 -12.51 17.19
N PHE A 101 -15.16 -13.27 16.64
CA PHE A 101 -15.74 -13.00 15.32
C PHE A 101 -16.47 -11.66 15.23
N VAL A 102 -17.19 -11.24 16.27
CA VAL A 102 -17.80 -9.91 16.34
C VAL A 102 -16.73 -8.83 16.20
N HIS A 103 -15.62 -8.95 16.92
CA HIS A 103 -14.51 -8.02 16.85
C HIS A 103 -13.74 -8.09 15.55
N PHE A 104 -13.63 -9.25 14.90
CA PHE A 104 -13.08 -9.41 13.56
C PHE A 104 -13.85 -8.55 12.54
N HIS A 105 -15.17 -8.68 12.50
CA HIS A 105 -16.02 -7.94 11.57
C HIS A 105 -16.09 -6.43 11.91
N LEU A 106 -16.08 -6.07 13.20
CA LEU A 106 -15.95 -4.67 13.60
C LEU A 106 -14.62 -4.07 13.13
N GLY A 107 -13.52 -4.83 13.25
CA GLY A 107 -12.22 -4.43 12.72
C GLY A 107 -12.27 -4.11 11.23
N SER A 108 -12.92 -4.97 10.44
CA SER A 108 -13.09 -4.78 9.00
C SER A 108 -13.93 -3.53 8.67
N LEU A 109 -15.04 -3.33 9.39
CA LEU A 109 -15.88 -2.13 9.22
C LEU A 109 -15.16 -0.84 9.62
N TYR A 110 -14.39 -0.86 10.71
CA TYR A 110 -13.59 0.30 11.11
C TYR A 110 -12.51 0.64 10.07
N GLU A 111 -11.84 -0.38 9.49
CA GLU A 111 -10.86 -0.18 8.42
C GLU A 111 -11.51 0.44 7.19
N TYR A 112 -12.65 -0.10 6.74
CA TYR A 112 -13.41 0.43 5.61
C TYR A 112 -13.80 1.91 5.79
N HIS A 113 -14.10 2.32 7.03
CA HIS A 113 -14.39 3.72 7.36
C HIS A 113 -13.15 4.55 7.72
N GLY A 114 -11.95 4.08 7.46
CA GLY A 114 -10.69 4.79 7.72
C GLY A 114 -10.34 4.96 9.20
N LYS A 115 -11.04 4.27 10.12
CA LYS A 115 -10.81 4.34 11.57
C LYS A 115 -9.75 3.33 12.01
N ILE A 116 -8.53 3.48 11.50
CA ILE A 116 -7.44 2.47 11.59
C ILE A 116 -7.10 2.08 13.03
N ALA A 117 -7.01 3.06 13.95
CA ALA A 117 -6.71 2.76 15.36
C ALA A 117 -7.80 1.86 16.01
N LYS A 118 -9.09 2.16 15.76
CA LYS A 118 -10.20 1.33 16.25
C LYS A 118 -10.25 -0.03 15.58
N SER A 119 -9.89 -0.12 14.30
CA SER A 119 -9.74 -1.38 13.59
C SER A 119 -8.68 -2.26 14.24
N LEU A 120 -7.52 -1.70 14.53
CA LEU A 120 -6.42 -2.41 15.20
C LEU A 120 -6.84 -2.89 16.60
N GLU A 121 -7.49 -2.04 17.38
CA GLU A 121 -8.00 -2.39 18.72
C GLU A 121 -8.98 -3.58 18.65
N ALA A 122 -9.97 -3.51 17.78
CA ALA A 122 -10.94 -4.59 17.59
C ALA A 122 -10.26 -5.90 17.15
N ARG A 123 -9.33 -5.85 16.19
CA ARG A 123 -8.58 -7.01 15.75
C ARG A 123 -7.68 -7.61 16.82
N LYS A 124 -7.14 -6.78 17.72
CA LYS A 124 -6.39 -7.28 18.89
C LYS A 124 -7.26 -8.03 19.87
N VAL A 125 -8.47 -7.56 20.12
CA VAL A 125 -9.46 -8.33 20.87
C VAL A 125 -9.76 -9.66 20.17
N CYS A 126 -9.97 -9.67 18.85
CA CYS A 126 -10.16 -10.90 18.10
C CYS A 126 -8.96 -11.85 18.24
N GLU A 127 -7.72 -11.38 18.15
CA GLU A 127 -6.50 -12.20 18.32
C GLU A 127 -6.46 -12.93 19.67
N GLU A 128 -6.98 -12.30 20.73
CA GLU A 128 -7.04 -12.88 22.07
C GLU A 128 -8.06 -14.01 22.22
N TYR A 129 -9.19 -13.91 21.51
CA TYR A 129 -10.33 -14.80 21.70
C TYR A 129 -10.54 -15.83 20.57
N LEU A 130 -9.84 -15.72 19.45
CA LEU A 130 -10.00 -16.63 18.33
C LEU A 130 -9.26 -17.94 18.57
N ASP A 131 -9.96 -19.08 18.44
CA ASP A 131 -9.34 -20.41 18.58
C ASP A 131 -8.22 -20.62 17.56
N SER A 132 -7.20 -21.36 17.98
CA SER A 132 -6.04 -21.75 17.16
C SER A 132 -6.42 -22.65 15.97
N GLN A 133 -7.56 -23.28 15.97
CA GLN A 133 -8.05 -24.17 14.92
C GLN A 133 -8.63 -23.43 13.71
N GLU A 134 -9.05 -22.17 13.87
CA GLU A 134 -9.64 -21.33 12.81
C GLU A 134 -8.58 -20.72 11.87
N LYS A 135 -7.91 -21.59 11.09
CA LYS A 135 -6.79 -21.17 10.22
C LYS A 135 -7.20 -20.09 9.21
N ASP A 136 -8.34 -20.25 8.54
CA ASP A 136 -8.80 -19.34 7.50
C ASP A 136 -9.08 -17.94 8.05
N THR A 137 -9.69 -17.85 9.21
CA THR A 137 -9.94 -16.58 9.88
C THR A 137 -8.65 -15.97 10.44
N ARG A 138 -7.72 -16.80 10.93
CA ARG A 138 -6.46 -16.33 11.52
C ARG A 138 -5.54 -15.62 10.56
N TRP A 139 -5.32 -16.19 9.36
CA TRP A 139 -4.46 -15.50 8.40
C TRP A 139 -5.06 -14.16 7.96
N MET A 140 -6.41 -14.10 7.74
CA MET A 140 -7.11 -12.86 7.43
C MET A 140 -7.02 -11.83 8.57
N LEU A 141 -7.11 -12.28 9.81
CA LEU A 141 -6.93 -11.45 11.00
C LEU A 141 -5.51 -10.84 11.02
N TYR A 142 -4.48 -11.67 10.87
CA TYR A 142 -3.09 -11.21 10.90
C TYR A 142 -2.76 -10.30 9.71
N ALA A 143 -3.27 -10.61 8.51
CA ALA A 143 -3.18 -9.74 7.34
C ALA A 143 -3.83 -8.38 7.60
N GLY A 144 -5.02 -8.37 8.22
CA GLY A 144 -5.71 -7.14 8.58
C GLY A 144 -4.97 -6.32 9.65
N ILE A 145 -4.37 -6.96 10.65
CA ILE A 145 -3.54 -6.29 11.65
C ILE A 145 -2.28 -5.71 10.99
N SER A 146 -1.67 -6.45 10.07
CA SER A 146 -0.50 -5.98 9.31
C SER A 146 -0.82 -4.70 8.53
N ARG A 147 -1.92 -4.69 7.75
CA ARG A 147 -2.36 -3.48 7.02
C ARG A 147 -2.65 -2.30 7.96
N ASN A 148 -3.21 -2.55 9.13
CA ASN A 148 -3.44 -1.49 10.11
C ASN A 148 -2.13 -0.89 10.62
N TYR A 149 -1.12 -1.72 10.88
CA TYR A 149 0.21 -1.24 11.28
C TYR A 149 0.91 -0.49 10.14
N GLU A 150 0.80 -0.99 8.89
CA GLU A 150 1.30 -0.29 7.70
C GLU A 150 0.66 1.12 7.58
N ALA A 151 -0.67 1.22 7.69
CA ALA A 151 -1.38 2.50 7.64
C ALA A 151 -1.00 3.47 8.78
N LEU A 152 -0.48 2.93 9.89
CA LEU A 152 0.07 3.70 11.01
C LEU A 152 1.59 3.94 10.89
N SER A 153 2.20 3.58 9.75
CA SER A 153 3.66 3.64 9.48
C SER A 153 4.51 2.87 10.52
N LYS A 154 3.94 1.81 11.11
CA LYS A 154 4.62 0.90 12.04
C LYS A 154 5.08 -0.34 11.27
N HIS A 155 6.12 -0.15 10.46
CA HIS A 155 6.54 -1.09 9.44
C HIS A 155 7.05 -2.43 10.01
N GLU A 156 7.82 -2.43 11.11
CA GLU A 156 8.32 -3.66 11.74
C GLU A 156 7.19 -4.53 12.25
N GLU A 157 6.18 -3.92 12.92
CA GLU A 157 5.01 -4.65 13.39
C GLU A 157 4.18 -5.20 12.23
N ALA A 158 4.04 -4.44 11.15
CA ALA A 158 3.35 -4.87 9.94
C ALA A 158 4.02 -6.12 9.34
N ILE A 159 5.35 -6.11 9.18
CA ILE A 159 6.13 -7.26 8.69
C ILE A 159 5.92 -8.47 9.61
N ARG A 160 6.04 -8.30 10.92
CA ARG A 160 5.86 -9.38 11.89
C ARG A 160 4.48 -10.03 11.77
N TYR A 161 3.41 -9.23 11.57
CA TYR A 161 2.07 -9.77 11.41
C TYR A 161 1.83 -10.41 10.04
N SER A 162 2.44 -9.91 8.97
CA SER A 162 2.45 -10.62 7.68
C SER A 162 3.15 -11.98 7.78
N GLN A 163 4.26 -12.07 8.49
CA GLN A 163 4.95 -13.35 8.75
C GLN A 163 4.07 -14.33 9.53
N LYS A 164 3.36 -13.86 10.57
CA LYS A 164 2.36 -14.70 11.28
C LYS A 164 1.27 -15.21 10.34
N ALA A 165 0.79 -14.37 9.42
CA ALA A 165 -0.23 -14.77 8.46
C ALA A 165 0.31 -15.84 7.49
N ILE A 166 1.53 -15.69 6.98
CA ILE A 166 2.19 -16.65 6.09
C ILE A 166 2.34 -18.02 6.77
N GLN A 167 2.69 -18.05 8.07
CA GLN A 167 2.85 -19.31 8.82
C GLN A 167 1.57 -20.14 8.95
N VAL A 168 0.42 -19.52 8.75
CA VAL A 168 -0.90 -20.19 8.82
C VAL A 168 -1.34 -20.73 7.46
N LEU A 169 -0.88 -20.13 6.37
CA LEU A 169 -1.24 -20.48 5.00
C LEU A 169 -0.46 -21.71 4.49
N SER A 170 -1.02 -22.39 3.50
CA SER A 170 -0.30 -23.40 2.72
C SER A 170 0.54 -22.76 1.63
N ASP A 171 1.56 -23.49 1.15
CA ASP A 171 2.53 -22.97 0.17
C ASP A 171 1.91 -22.48 -1.16
N ASN A 172 0.71 -22.95 -1.49
CA ASN A 172 0.02 -22.60 -2.74
C ASN A 172 -1.20 -21.68 -2.52
N ASP A 173 -1.32 -21.05 -1.35
CA ASP A 173 -2.47 -20.19 -1.05
C ASP A 173 -2.38 -18.87 -1.81
N PRO A 174 -3.45 -18.45 -2.51
CA PRO A 174 -3.46 -17.17 -3.24
C PRO A 174 -3.18 -15.95 -2.36
N GLY A 175 -3.48 -16.03 -1.06
CA GLY A 175 -3.21 -14.97 -0.08
C GLY A 175 -1.73 -14.64 0.10
N LEU A 176 -0.82 -15.59 -0.23
CA LEU A 176 0.62 -15.38 -0.08
C LEU A 176 1.14 -14.19 -0.89
N SER A 177 0.67 -14.02 -2.12
CA SER A 177 1.09 -12.91 -2.98
C SER A 177 0.78 -11.56 -2.36
N TYR A 178 -0.40 -11.39 -1.77
CA TYR A 178 -0.78 -10.15 -1.07
C TYR A 178 0.03 -9.91 0.21
N LEU A 179 0.40 -10.98 0.93
CA LEU A 179 1.23 -10.86 2.14
C LEU A 179 2.67 -10.49 1.80
N TYR A 180 3.26 -11.11 0.78
CA TYR A 180 4.59 -10.75 0.31
C TYR A 180 4.62 -9.32 -0.24
N GLU A 181 3.59 -8.87 -0.96
CA GLU A 181 3.48 -7.46 -1.37
C GLU A 181 3.44 -6.51 -0.17
N THR A 182 2.62 -6.83 0.84
CA THR A 182 2.54 -6.04 2.08
C THR A 182 3.90 -5.96 2.77
N MET A 183 4.62 -7.08 2.88
CA MET A 183 5.97 -7.09 3.46
C MET A 183 6.94 -6.22 2.64
N ALA A 184 6.93 -6.36 1.32
CA ALA A 184 7.80 -5.59 0.43
C ALA A 184 7.56 -4.07 0.57
N ASN A 185 6.30 -3.64 0.62
CA ASN A 185 5.94 -2.24 0.84
C ASN A 185 6.47 -1.72 2.19
N ASN A 186 6.38 -2.54 3.25
CA ASN A 186 6.87 -2.17 4.56
C ASN A 186 8.40 -2.13 4.62
N TYR A 187 9.11 -3.05 3.93
CA TYR A 187 10.57 -2.97 3.77
C TYR A 187 10.99 -1.71 3.01
N MET A 188 10.25 -1.29 1.98
CA MET A 188 10.49 0.01 1.34
C MET A 188 10.32 1.16 2.32
N GLY A 189 9.28 1.13 3.17
CA GLY A 189 9.06 2.14 4.23
C GLY A 189 10.23 2.23 5.22
N LEU A 190 10.90 1.11 5.50
CA LEU A 190 12.12 1.04 6.30
C LEU A 190 13.40 1.36 5.52
N GLN A 191 13.31 1.68 4.24
CA GLN A 191 14.44 1.86 3.31
C GLN A 191 15.32 0.60 3.15
N GLN A 192 14.78 -0.57 3.46
CA GLN A 192 15.39 -1.88 3.26
C GLN A 192 15.06 -2.39 1.85
N TYR A 193 15.67 -1.75 0.86
CA TYR A 193 15.30 -1.91 -0.56
C TYR A 193 15.67 -3.29 -1.12
N LEU A 194 16.69 -3.97 -0.57
CA LEU A 194 17.06 -5.31 -1.01
C LEU A 194 15.97 -6.31 -0.63
N GLU A 195 15.55 -6.30 0.62
CA GLU A 195 14.48 -7.14 1.14
C GLU A 195 13.15 -6.84 0.43
N ALA A 196 12.89 -5.58 0.10
CA ALA A 196 11.73 -5.20 -0.68
C ALA A 196 11.72 -5.86 -2.07
N VAL A 197 12.85 -5.82 -2.79
CA VAL A 197 13.00 -6.48 -4.10
C VAL A 197 12.80 -7.99 -4.00
N GLU A 198 13.39 -8.64 -2.99
CA GLU A 198 13.25 -10.08 -2.77
C GLU A 198 11.77 -10.48 -2.58
N HIS A 199 11.03 -9.72 -1.79
CA HIS A 199 9.62 -10.01 -1.52
C HIS A 199 8.72 -9.67 -2.71
N PHE A 200 8.97 -8.59 -3.45
CA PHE A 200 8.27 -8.31 -4.71
C PHE A 200 8.54 -9.40 -5.77
N SER A 201 9.78 -9.92 -5.84
CA SER A 201 10.10 -11.02 -6.75
C SER A 201 9.27 -12.25 -6.42
N LYS A 202 9.11 -12.58 -5.13
CA LYS A 202 8.25 -13.68 -4.69
C LYS A 202 6.79 -13.50 -5.09
N VAL A 203 6.25 -12.28 -5.05
CA VAL A 203 4.88 -12.02 -5.55
C VAL A 203 4.75 -12.44 -7.00
N LEU A 204 5.71 -12.03 -7.86
CA LEU A 204 5.68 -12.33 -9.30
C LEU A 204 6.00 -13.78 -9.63
N GLU A 205 6.71 -14.50 -8.75
CA GLU A 205 6.95 -15.94 -8.85
C GLU A 205 5.70 -16.75 -8.52
N LEU A 206 4.98 -16.36 -7.46
CA LEU A 206 3.76 -17.04 -7.00
C LEU A 206 2.57 -16.77 -7.93
N ASP A 207 2.44 -15.53 -8.38
CA ASP A 207 1.37 -15.11 -9.30
C ASP A 207 1.94 -14.22 -10.41
N PRO A 208 2.35 -14.81 -11.55
CA PRO A 208 2.85 -14.04 -12.70
C PRO A 208 1.83 -13.06 -13.29
N ASN A 209 0.55 -13.27 -13.05
CA ASN A 209 -0.56 -12.42 -13.51
C ASN A 209 -1.18 -11.57 -12.41
N PHE A 210 -0.44 -11.36 -11.32
CA PHE A 210 -0.92 -10.55 -10.20
C PHE A 210 -1.51 -9.21 -10.68
N GLU A 211 -2.68 -8.86 -10.19
CA GLU A 211 -3.44 -7.70 -10.69
C GLU A 211 -2.67 -6.37 -10.64
N ARG A 212 -1.73 -6.23 -9.68
CA ARG A 212 -0.87 -5.05 -9.50
C ARG A 212 0.56 -5.27 -9.99
N ARG A 213 0.76 -6.16 -10.96
CA ARG A 213 2.09 -6.50 -11.49
C ARG A 213 2.89 -5.27 -11.92
N ASP A 214 2.25 -4.33 -12.64
CA ASP A 214 2.93 -3.12 -13.13
C ASP A 214 3.38 -2.22 -11.97
N ASP A 215 2.54 -2.07 -10.95
CA ASP A 215 2.87 -1.32 -9.73
C ASP A 215 4.04 -1.96 -8.98
N ILE A 216 4.04 -3.29 -8.86
CA ILE A 216 5.15 -4.05 -8.25
C ILE A 216 6.44 -3.85 -9.04
N GLN A 217 6.41 -3.98 -10.36
CA GLN A 217 7.60 -3.77 -11.19
C GLN A 217 8.15 -2.36 -11.03
N LEU A 218 7.28 -1.36 -10.94
CA LEU A 218 7.67 0.01 -10.67
C LEU A 218 8.36 0.15 -9.30
N LYS A 219 7.78 -0.40 -8.24
CA LYS A 219 8.37 -0.38 -6.90
C LYS A 219 9.70 -1.12 -6.83
N MET A 220 9.84 -2.22 -7.58
CA MET A 220 11.14 -2.91 -7.74
C MET A 220 12.17 -2.01 -8.45
N ALA A 221 11.78 -1.32 -9.52
CA ALA A 221 12.67 -0.42 -10.23
C ALA A 221 13.12 0.75 -9.33
N ASP A 222 12.20 1.34 -8.58
CA ASP A 222 12.52 2.38 -7.59
C ASP A 222 13.46 1.83 -6.49
N SER A 223 13.24 0.62 -6.02
CA SER A 223 14.11 -0.04 -5.03
C SER A 223 15.51 -0.28 -5.60
N TYR A 224 15.64 -0.79 -6.83
CA TYR A 224 16.92 -0.93 -7.51
C TYR A 224 17.65 0.42 -7.66
N ARG A 225 16.92 1.48 -7.99
CA ARG A 225 17.48 2.83 -8.10
C ARG A 225 18.03 3.32 -6.75
N HIS A 226 17.31 3.09 -5.66
CA HIS A 226 17.81 3.41 -4.31
C HIS A 226 19.03 2.59 -3.89
N LEU A 227 19.15 1.35 -4.38
CA LEU A 227 20.33 0.50 -4.22
C LEU A 227 21.49 0.88 -5.17
N ALA A 228 21.35 1.98 -5.92
CA ALA A 228 22.27 2.39 -6.98
C ALA A 228 22.48 1.34 -8.09
N ASN A 229 21.60 0.34 -8.19
CA ASN A 229 21.58 -0.62 -9.29
C ASN A 229 20.82 -0.02 -10.49
N TYR A 230 21.38 1.04 -11.05
CA TYR A 230 20.76 1.80 -12.13
C TYR A 230 20.51 0.98 -13.40
N LYS A 231 21.28 -0.09 -13.62
CA LYS A 231 21.09 -0.97 -14.78
C LYS A 231 19.75 -1.72 -14.68
N MET A 232 19.48 -2.38 -13.55
CA MET A 232 18.23 -3.10 -13.33
C MET A 232 17.02 -2.16 -13.28
N ALA A 233 17.19 -1.00 -12.65
CA ALA A 233 16.15 0.03 -12.63
C ALA A 233 15.81 0.48 -14.07
N LEU A 234 16.81 0.79 -14.87
CA LEU A 234 16.64 1.22 -16.27
C LEU A 234 15.92 0.18 -17.11
N GLU A 235 16.37 -1.07 -17.08
CA GLU A 235 15.74 -2.18 -17.82
C GLU A 235 14.26 -2.31 -17.48
N THR A 236 13.90 -2.13 -16.22
CA THR A 236 12.50 -2.23 -15.76
C THR A 236 11.67 -1.04 -16.23
N TYR A 237 12.16 0.19 -16.09
CA TYR A 237 11.47 1.39 -16.57
C TYR A 237 11.29 1.39 -18.09
N GLU A 238 12.30 0.96 -18.85
CA GLU A 238 12.22 0.88 -20.32
C GLU A 238 11.17 -0.16 -20.78
N LYS A 239 11.09 -1.32 -20.14
CA LYS A 239 10.02 -2.30 -20.39
C LYS A 239 8.63 -1.73 -20.12
N MET A 240 8.46 -1.04 -19.00
CA MET A 240 7.18 -0.38 -18.67
C MET A 240 6.81 0.68 -19.71
N LEU A 241 7.76 1.52 -20.11
CA LEU A 241 7.52 2.55 -21.11
C LEU A 241 7.09 1.95 -22.45
N GLN A 242 7.76 0.87 -22.89
CA GLN A 242 7.43 0.17 -24.11
C GLN A 242 6.02 -0.45 -24.07
N LEU A 243 5.65 -1.14 -22.99
CA LEU A 243 4.32 -1.72 -22.82
C LEU A 243 3.22 -0.66 -22.86
N LYS A 244 3.39 0.44 -22.13
CA LYS A 244 2.41 1.53 -22.07
C LYS A 244 2.29 2.30 -23.39
N GLN A 245 3.34 2.37 -24.20
CA GLN A 245 3.28 2.94 -25.55
C GLN A 245 2.47 2.06 -26.51
N ILE A 246 2.53 0.73 -26.36
CA ILE A 246 1.79 -0.23 -27.18
C ILE A 246 0.30 -0.22 -26.83
N THR A 247 -0.05 -0.07 -25.55
CA THR A 247 -1.46 -0.10 -25.08
C THR A 247 -2.21 1.20 -25.31
N GLU A 248 -1.59 2.22 -25.93
CA GLU A 248 -2.18 3.55 -26.17
C GLU A 248 -2.80 4.20 -24.93
N GLU A 249 -2.40 3.77 -23.74
CA GLU A 249 -2.82 4.41 -22.51
C GLU A 249 -2.28 5.85 -22.47
N LYS A 250 -3.19 6.82 -22.54
CA LYS A 250 -2.88 8.26 -22.47
C LYS A 250 -2.46 8.73 -21.07
N GLN A 251 -1.82 7.85 -20.30
CA GLN A 251 -1.29 8.23 -19.00
C GLN A 251 -0.10 9.16 -19.17
N ASP A 252 0.03 10.10 -18.25
CA ASP A 252 1.20 10.97 -18.20
C ASP A 252 2.44 10.16 -17.77
N LEU A 253 3.30 9.82 -18.74
CA LEU A 253 4.51 9.04 -18.54
C LEU A 253 5.72 9.91 -18.20
N VAL A 254 5.54 11.19 -17.92
CA VAL A 254 6.62 12.13 -17.64
C VAL A 254 7.57 11.61 -16.57
N TRP A 255 7.03 11.10 -15.50
CA TRP A 255 7.83 10.55 -14.40
C TRP A 255 8.68 9.33 -14.82
N VAL A 256 8.19 8.48 -15.75
CA VAL A 256 8.98 7.34 -16.28
C VAL A 256 10.17 7.86 -17.09
N TYR A 257 9.95 8.85 -17.96
CA TYR A 257 11.02 9.49 -18.72
C TYR A 257 12.09 10.11 -17.81
N LEU A 258 11.68 10.78 -16.73
CA LEU A 258 12.60 11.35 -15.74
C LEU A 258 13.43 10.27 -15.04
N LYS A 259 12.82 9.14 -14.65
CA LYS A 259 13.53 8.02 -14.03
C LYS A 259 14.51 7.34 -15.01
N ILE A 260 14.13 7.17 -16.26
CA ILE A 260 15.02 6.65 -17.31
C ILE A 260 16.20 7.63 -17.51
N ALA A 261 15.93 8.94 -17.61
CA ALA A 261 16.97 9.95 -17.76
C ALA A 261 17.96 9.95 -16.57
N GLU A 262 17.44 9.86 -15.35
CA GLU A 262 18.25 9.73 -14.13
C GLU A 262 19.15 8.48 -14.20
N CYS A 263 18.58 7.31 -14.48
CA CYS A 263 19.34 6.06 -14.54
C CYS A 263 20.42 6.11 -15.62
N GLN A 264 20.11 6.61 -16.83
CA GLN A 264 21.08 6.75 -17.92
C GLN A 264 22.18 7.75 -17.57
N PHE A 265 21.83 8.86 -16.91
CA PHE A 265 22.81 9.83 -16.42
C PHE A 265 23.76 9.19 -15.39
N ARG A 266 23.24 8.45 -14.42
CA ARG A 266 24.03 7.75 -13.39
C ARG A 266 24.92 6.65 -13.97
N LEU A 267 24.53 6.08 -15.11
CA LEU A 267 25.33 5.12 -15.89
C LEU A 267 26.30 5.80 -16.88
N GLU A 268 26.47 7.12 -16.80
CA GLU A 268 27.32 7.94 -17.67
C GLU A 268 26.93 7.85 -19.16
N ALA A 269 25.70 7.39 -19.45
CA ALA A 269 25.13 7.34 -20.80
C ALA A 269 24.49 8.70 -21.18
N PHE A 270 25.28 9.76 -21.15
CA PHE A 270 24.82 11.16 -21.23
C PHE A 270 24.05 11.47 -22.51
N GLU A 271 24.46 10.97 -23.67
CA GLU A 271 23.75 11.15 -24.94
C GLU A 271 22.36 10.47 -24.90
N LYS A 272 22.24 9.27 -24.31
CA LYS A 272 20.94 8.59 -24.17
C LYS A 272 20.03 9.36 -23.24
N SER A 273 20.53 9.77 -22.07
CA SER A 273 19.82 10.61 -21.13
C SER A 273 19.33 11.92 -21.77
N LEU A 274 20.18 12.55 -22.60
CA LEU A 274 19.82 13.74 -23.36
C LEU A 274 18.64 13.48 -24.30
N LEU A 275 18.71 12.41 -25.11
CA LEU A 275 17.67 12.06 -26.10
C LEU A 275 16.34 11.77 -25.45
N VAL A 276 16.31 10.98 -24.37
CA VAL A 276 15.07 10.61 -23.67
C VAL A 276 14.43 11.84 -23.03
N THR A 277 15.25 12.74 -22.49
CA THR A 277 14.78 14.01 -21.89
C THR A 277 14.20 14.95 -22.94
N LEU A 278 14.83 15.07 -24.10
CA LEU A 278 14.31 15.85 -25.22
C LEU A 278 12.98 15.29 -25.74
N GLU A 279 12.86 13.97 -25.85
CA GLU A 279 11.61 13.32 -26.26
C GLU A 279 10.48 13.61 -25.28
N MET A 280 10.72 13.53 -23.97
CA MET A 280 9.75 13.93 -22.93
C MET A 280 9.27 15.38 -23.13
N LEU A 281 10.21 16.31 -23.31
CA LEU A 281 9.87 17.74 -23.50
C LEU A 281 9.12 17.99 -24.82
N ARG A 282 9.44 17.24 -25.90
CA ARG A 282 8.77 17.32 -27.20
C ARG A 282 7.31 16.91 -27.12
N ARG A 283 6.98 15.94 -26.26
CA ARG A 283 5.58 15.52 -25.99
C ARG A 283 4.74 16.60 -25.33
N GLY A 284 5.38 17.59 -24.72
CA GLY A 284 4.73 18.76 -24.14
C GLY A 284 3.94 18.51 -22.84
N SER A 285 3.84 17.26 -22.39
CA SER A 285 3.19 16.88 -21.14
C SER A 285 4.01 17.29 -19.90
N GLY A 286 3.41 17.16 -18.73
CA GLY A 286 4.05 17.46 -17.44
C GLY A 286 3.85 18.89 -16.93
N SER A 287 3.94 19.01 -15.62
CA SER A 287 3.86 20.27 -14.87
C SER A 287 5.07 21.16 -15.12
N LYS A 288 5.00 22.42 -14.68
CA LYS A 288 6.15 23.33 -14.74
C LYS A 288 7.36 22.79 -13.97
N LEU A 289 7.12 22.09 -12.84
CA LEU A 289 8.18 21.54 -12.01
C LEU A 289 8.88 20.36 -12.70
N GLU A 290 8.13 19.43 -13.28
CA GLU A 290 8.67 18.30 -14.04
C GLU A 290 9.43 18.77 -15.30
N LYS A 291 8.92 19.80 -15.97
CA LYS A 291 9.65 20.42 -17.10
C LYS A 291 10.95 21.11 -16.66
N ALA A 292 10.97 21.70 -15.46
CA ALA A 292 12.19 22.27 -14.89
C ALA A 292 13.20 21.16 -14.53
N GLU A 293 12.73 20.08 -13.92
CA GLU A 293 13.57 18.91 -13.61
C GLU A 293 14.14 18.27 -14.88
N ALA A 294 13.32 18.06 -15.91
CA ALA A 294 13.80 17.56 -17.20
C ALA A 294 14.89 18.45 -17.81
N ARG A 295 14.68 19.78 -17.81
CA ARG A 295 15.69 20.72 -18.33
C ARG A 295 16.94 20.76 -17.48
N SER A 296 16.85 20.48 -16.18
CA SER A 296 18.06 20.35 -15.35
C SER A 296 18.89 19.14 -15.78
N TYR A 297 18.26 18.00 -16.12
CA TYR A 297 18.98 16.88 -16.72
C TYR A 297 19.61 17.23 -18.06
N LEU A 298 18.97 18.07 -18.91
CA LEU A 298 19.64 18.57 -20.13
C LEU A 298 20.89 19.41 -19.80
N THR A 299 20.78 20.30 -18.81
CA THR A 299 21.90 21.09 -18.33
C THR A 299 23.06 20.19 -17.88
N ASP A 300 22.75 19.19 -17.09
CA ASP A 300 23.73 18.25 -16.55
C ASP A 300 24.40 17.42 -17.66
N ASN A 301 23.58 16.86 -18.58
CA ASN A 301 24.08 16.08 -19.70
C ASN A 301 24.96 16.94 -20.65
N TYR A 302 24.54 18.15 -20.98
CA TYR A 302 25.35 19.05 -21.82
C TYR A 302 26.65 19.41 -21.14
N TYR A 303 26.66 19.62 -19.82
CA TYR A 303 27.89 19.90 -19.08
C TYR A 303 28.87 18.71 -19.16
N GLU A 304 28.42 17.48 -18.89
CA GLU A 304 29.25 16.27 -18.95
C GLU A 304 29.77 15.99 -20.36
N LEU A 305 29.00 16.34 -21.40
CA LEU A 305 29.41 16.26 -22.80
C LEU A 305 30.35 17.42 -23.26
N GLY A 306 30.72 18.33 -22.33
CA GLY A 306 31.55 19.49 -22.66
C GLY A 306 30.87 20.60 -23.47
N ARG A 307 29.54 20.50 -23.65
CA ARG A 307 28.69 21.41 -24.41
C ARG A 307 28.20 22.56 -23.52
N TYR A 308 29.15 23.34 -22.97
CA TYR A 308 28.88 24.31 -21.91
C TYR A 308 27.94 25.45 -22.33
N LYS A 309 27.91 25.82 -23.61
CA LYS A 309 27.00 26.84 -24.12
C LYS A 309 25.57 26.39 -24.04
N GLU A 310 25.27 25.17 -24.52
CA GLU A 310 23.93 24.58 -24.44
C GLU A 310 23.54 24.31 -22.99
N ALA A 311 24.48 23.91 -22.14
CA ALA A 311 24.22 23.73 -20.72
C ALA A 311 23.66 24.99 -20.05
N VAL A 312 24.30 26.16 -20.29
CA VAL A 312 23.80 27.41 -19.71
C VAL A 312 22.51 27.89 -20.34
N GLU A 313 22.31 27.68 -21.65
CA GLU A 313 21.04 28.00 -22.32
C GLU A 313 19.85 27.22 -21.75
N GLU A 314 19.99 25.91 -21.54
CA GLU A 314 18.94 25.08 -20.91
C GLU A 314 18.80 25.40 -19.43
N GLY A 315 19.89 25.67 -18.72
CA GLY A 315 19.83 26.07 -17.32
C GLY A 315 19.08 27.38 -17.09
N GLU A 316 19.27 28.40 -17.94
CA GLU A 316 18.48 29.62 -17.84
C GLU A 316 16.99 29.40 -18.13
N LYS A 317 16.63 28.51 -19.09
CA LYS A 317 15.24 28.08 -19.33
C LYS A 317 14.65 27.33 -18.11
N THR A 318 15.47 26.52 -17.44
CA THR A 318 15.07 25.85 -16.19
C THR A 318 14.63 26.86 -15.14
N LEU A 319 15.46 27.89 -14.92
CA LEU A 319 15.20 28.94 -13.91
C LEU A 319 14.03 29.86 -14.25
N GLN A 320 13.61 29.93 -15.50
CA GLN A 320 12.36 30.60 -15.90
C GLN A 320 11.12 29.78 -15.49
N LEU A 321 11.23 28.46 -15.41
CA LEU A 321 10.14 27.56 -15.00
C LEU A 321 10.04 27.44 -13.48
N ALA A 322 11.16 27.19 -12.81
CA ALA A 322 11.23 27.03 -11.36
C ALA A 322 12.62 27.40 -10.84
N LYS A 323 12.65 28.03 -9.65
CA LYS A 323 13.91 28.32 -8.94
C LYS A 323 14.34 27.18 -8.02
N ARG A 324 13.42 26.27 -7.68
CA ARG A 324 13.64 25.08 -6.87
C ARG A 324 12.91 23.93 -7.52
N PHE A 325 13.56 22.78 -7.62
CA PHE A 325 13.05 21.54 -8.20
C PHE A 325 13.84 20.34 -7.62
N PRO A 326 13.37 19.11 -7.77
CA PRO A 326 14.11 17.93 -7.32
C PRO A 326 15.53 17.91 -7.92
N ASN A 327 16.52 17.55 -7.09
CA ASN A 327 17.95 17.45 -7.46
C ASN A 327 18.58 18.76 -7.99
N ASP A 328 18.09 19.93 -7.54
CA ASP A 328 18.61 21.22 -7.96
C ASP A 328 20.03 21.54 -7.43
N ASP A 329 20.54 20.73 -6.54
CA ASP A 329 21.85 20.93 -5.89
C ASP A 329 23.01 21.00 -6.89
N LEU A 330 23.19 19.94 -7.66
CA LEU A 330 24.25 19.84 -8.66
C LEU A 330 24.03 20.78 -9.85
N PHE A 331 22.76 21.10 -10.16
CA PHE A 331 22.41 22.03 -11.23
C PHE A 331 23.10 23.37 -11.06
N TYR A 332 22.99 24.00 -9.88
CA TYR A 332 23.64 25.30 -9.64
C TYR A 332 25.17 25.23 -9.70
N VAL A 333 25.74 24.11 -9.25
CA VAL A 333 27.18 23.85 -9.38
C VAL A 333 27.59 23.76 -10.85
N ARG A 334 26.86 23.00 -11.66
CA ARG A 334 27.13 22.85 -13.10
C ARG A 334 26.92 24.14 -13.87
N MET A 335 25.95 24.96 -13.49
CA MET A 335 25.80 26.31 -14.04
C MET A 335 27.01 27.18 -13.76
N ALA A 336 27.54 27.19 -12.52
CA ALA A 336 28.74 27.91 -12.17
C ALA A 336 29.93 27.40 -12.99
N LEU A 337 30.15 26.10 -13.05
CA LEU A 337 31.26 25.49 -13.78
C LEU A 337 31.17 25.74 -15.30
N SER A 338 29.97 25.66 -15.89
CA SER A 338 29.76 25.96 -17.31
C SER A 338 30.13 27.41 -17.65
N TYR A 339 29.69 28.36 -16.82
CA TYR A 339 30.07 29.77 -17.01
C TYR A 339 31.57 30.01 -16.80
N HIS A 340 32.20 29.30 -15.87
CA HIS A 340 33.65 29.33 -15.71
C HIS A 340 34.37 28.84 -16.98
N ARG A 341 33.95 27.68 -17.53
CA ARG A 341 34.51 27.12 -18.77
C ARG A 341 34.33 28.03 -19.99
N LEU A 342 33.24 28.82 -20.01
CA LEU A 342 33.00 29.83 -21.06
C LEU A 342 33.69 31.16 -20.82
N GLY A 343 34.49 31.32 -19.76
CA GLY A 343 35.17 32.56 -19.42
C GLY A 343 34.23 33.67 -18.92
N ASN A 344 32.99 33.41 -18.65
CA ASN A 344 32.02 34.40 -18.16
C ASN A 344 32.13 34.58 -16.65
N LYS A 345 33.13 35.39 -16.24
CA LYS A 345 33.43 35.65 -14.83
C LYS A 345 32.24 36.21 -14.02
N LYS A 346 31.44 37.11 -14.62
CA LYS A 346 30.29 37.73 -13.95
C LYS A 346 29.23 36.68 -13.57
N SER A 347 28.83 35.84 -14.51
CA SER A 347 27.84 34.78 -14.27
C SER A 347 28.39 33.68 -13.36
N PHE A 348 29.66 33.30 -13.52
CA PHE A 348 30.33 32.37 -12.60
C PHE A 348 30.22 32.85 -11.14
N LEU A 349 30.59 34.10 -10.85
CA LEU A 349 30.52 34.67 -9.50
C LEU A 349 29.10 34.72 -8.96
N LYS A 350 28.08 35.01 -9.81
CA LYS A 350 26.66 34.96 -9.45
C LYS A 350 26.27 33.57 -8.97
N TYR A 351 26.54 32.52 -9.77
CA TYR A 351 26.15 31.15 -9.44
C TYR A 351 26.99 30.57 -8.29
N ARG A 352 28.28 30.87 -8.20
CA ARG A 352 29.10 30.52 -7.04
C ARG A 352 28.50 31.06 -5.73
N THR A 353 28.02 32.31 -5.74
CA THR A 353 27.37 32.92 -4.56
C THR A 353 26.07 32.21 -4.20
N LEU A 354 25.29 31.72 -5.19
CA LEU A 354 24.10 30.95 -4.95
C LEU A 354 24.43 29.58 -4.33
N VAL A 355 25.41 28.85 -4.89
CA VAL A 355 25.90 27.59 -4.33
C VAL A 355 26.37 27.77 -2.90
N ARG A 356 27.11 28.81 -2.59
CA ARG A 356 27.58 29.11 -1.23
C ARG A 356 26.45 29.37 -0.24
N LYS A 357 25.34 29.96 -0.67
CA LYS A 357 24.15 30.17 0.17
C LYS A 357 23.38 28.89 0.43
N MET A 358 23.39 27.96 -0.52
CA MET A 358 22.67 26.69 -0.45
C MET A 358 23.44 25.63 0.34
N PHE A 359 24.77 25.60 0.20
CA PHE A 359 25.65 24.56 0.73
C PHE A 359 26.78 25.20 1.58
N ARG A 360 26.46 25.63 2.81
CA ARG A 360 27.39 26.44 3.64
C ARG A 360 28.71 25.75 3.99
N GLU A 361 28.76 24.40 4.02
CA GLU A 361 29.94 23.62 4.45
C GLU A 361 30.36 22.51 3.48
N ASP A 362 29.94 22.54 2.23
CA ASP A 362 30.16 21.45 1.27
C ASP A 362 31.50 21.60 0.52
N ASN A 363 32.05 20.47 0.07
CA ASN A 363 33.24 20.36 -0.77
C ASN A 363 33.14 21.17 -2.08
N TRP A 364 31.92 21.35 -2.62
CA TRP A 364 31.69 22.18 -3.80
C TRP A 364 32.02 23.65 -3.61
N ASN A 365 31.74 24.20 -2.41
CA ASN A 365 32.13 25.58 -2.11
C ASN A 365 33.64 25.74 -2.16
N LYS A 366 34.38 24.83 -1.53
CA LYS A 366 35.85 24.81 -1.53
C LYS A 366 36.44 24.67 -2.96
N TYR A 367 35.78 23.80 -3.77
CA TYR A 367 36.20 23.60 -5.16
C TYR A 367 35.97 24.86 -6.01
N LEU A 368 34.78 25.48 -5.93
CA LEU A 368 34.43 26.68 -6.68
C LEU A 368 35.23 27.90 -6.23
N GLU A 369 35.65 27.99 -4.97
CA GLU A 369 36.53 29.04 -4.45
C GLU A 369 37.94 28.97 -5.05
N LYS A 370 38.45 27.77 -5.33
CA LYS A 370 39.77 27.58 -5.97
C LYS A 370 39.79 27.98 -7.46
N LEU A 371 38.62 28.05 -8.09
CA LEU A 371 38.53 28.41 -9.51
C LEU A 371 38.49 29.95 -9.76
N GLY A 372 38.48 30.76 -8.71
CA GLY A 372 38.58 32.22 -8.86
C GLY A 372 37.46 33.01 -8.32
#